data_358f0b2c43f0c66201be278a5902bb92
#
_entry.id   358f0b2c43f0c66201be278a5902bb92
#
_cell.length_a   1.000
_cell.length_b   1.000
_cell.length_c   1.000
_cell.angle_alpha   90.00
_cell.angle_beta   90.00
_cell.angle_gamma   90.00
#
_symmetry.space_group_name_H-M   'P 1'
#
loop_
_entity.id
_entity.type
_entity.pdbx_description
1 polymer ?
#
loop_
_entity_poly.entity_id
_entity_poly.type
_entity_poly.pdbx_seq_one_letter_code
_entity_poly.pdbx_strand_id
1 'polypeptide(L)'
;MRSPLAALGLNLAALAFAAIAQAQPFDTVVAGREIRFPEDRGAHPGHRIEWWYVTGHLETSEGALGFQVTFFRLRYREAEANPSRFSPRQILFAHAAVADPRLGRLAHDQRIARILPPLVDTRTGETDVRIDDWSLRRDGESYRTRVSGDGFAMDLAFAPTQPVLLQGDRGFSRKGPTPEAASYYYSEPQMRVSGRVVVGPKPLDVKGVAWLDHEWSSELLVSGAVGW
;
A
#
# COMPACT_ATOMS: atom_id res chain seq x y z
N MET A 1 54.34 -43.62 -48.86
CA MET A 1 54.61 -42.78 -47.69
C MET A 1 53.61 -41.62 -47.71
N ARG A 2 52.55 -41.73 -46.96
CA ARG A 2 51.56 -40.67 -46.73
C ARG A 2 51.14 -40.72 -45.25
N SER A 3 51.47 -39.66 -44.52
CA SER A 3 51.08 -39.51 -43.12
C SER A 3 49.63 -39.06 -43.04
N PRO A 4 48.84 -39.51 -42.07
CA PRO A 4 47.53 -38.97 -41.76
C PRO A 4 47.64 -37.81 -40.78
N LEU A 5 47.03 -36.68 -41.15
CA LEU A 5 46.80 -35.56 -40.27
C LEU A 5 45.71 -35.91 -39.25
N ALA A 6 46.07 -35.80 -37.95
CA ALA A 6 45.11 -35.90 -36.85
C ALA A 6 44.33 -34.57 -36.77
N ALA A 7 43.03 -34.68 -36.89
CA ALA A 7 42.11 -33.56 -36.60
C ALA A 7 41.86 -33.48 -35.11
N LEU A 8 42.33 -32.42 -34.47
CA LEU A 8 42.06 -32.09 -33.07
C LEU A 8 40.70 -31.40 -33.01
N GLY A 9 39.67 -32.11 -32.56
CA GLY A 9 38.36 -31.55 -32.29
C GLY A 9 38.35 -30.72 -30.99
N LEU A 10 38.19 -29.44 -31.10
CA LEU A 10 38.01 -28.53 -29.94
C LEU A 10 36.57 -28.59 -29.48
N ASN A 11 36.28 -29.30 -28.42
CA ASN A 11 34.98 -29.23 -27.77
C ASN A 11 34.90 -27.98 -26.88
N LEU A 12 34.23 -26.93 -27.37
CA LEU A 12 33.81 -25.80 -26.55
C LEU A 12 32.60 -26.22 -25.71
N ALA A 13 32.81 -26.55 -24.45
CA ALA A 13 31.77 -26.68 -23.46
C ALA A 13 31.30 -25.27 -23.08
N ALA A 14 30.17 -24.85 -23.59
CA ALA A 14 29.49 -23.62 -23.15
C ALA A 14 28.92 -23.83 -21.76
N LEU A 15 29.62 -23.34 -20.74
CA LEU A 15 29.11 -23.21 -19.38
C LEU A 15 28.05 -22.11 -19.36
N ALA A 16 26.79 -22.50 -19.45
CA ALA A 16 25.67 -21.60 -19.17
C ALA A 16 25.67 -21.30 -17.65
N PHE A 17 26.21 -20.15 -17.27
CA PHE A 17 26.00 -19.60 -15.95
C PHE A 17 24.52 -19.22 -15.85
N ALA A 18 23.72 -20.06 -15.19
CA ALA A 18 22.41 -19.65 -14.72
C ALA A 18 22.66 -18.57 -13.66
N ALA A 19 22.42 -17.31 -14.00
CA ALA A 19 22.44 -16.21 -13.05
C ALA A 19 21.32 -16.51 -12.02
N ILE A 20 21.70 -16.90 -10.81
CA ILE A 20 20.79 -16.98 -9.69
C ILE A 20 20.34 -15.55 -9.44
N ALA A 21 19.09 -15.25 -9.75
CA ALA A 21 18.49 -13.96 -9.45
C ALA A 21 18.50 -13.79 -7.93
N GLN A 22 19.45 -13.01 -7.43
CA GLN A 22 19.49 -12.65 -6.02
C GLN A 22 18.36 -11.64 -5.76
N ALA A 23 17.59 -11.89 -4.71
CA ALA A 23 16.57 -10.96 -4.25
C ALA A 23 17.22 -9.59 -3.93
N GLN A 24 16.71 -8.53 -4.54
CA GLN A 24 17.23 -7.17 -4.29
C GLN A 24 16.96 -6.78 -2.83
N PRO A 25 17.93 -6.13 -2.15
CA PRO A 25 17.69 -5.63 -0.80
C PRO A 25 16.52 -4.65 -0.78
N PHE A 26 15.94 -4.44 0.39
CA PHE A 26 14.97 -3.36 0.57
C PHE A 26 15.67 -2.01 0.52
N ASP A 27 15.00 -1.01 -0.02
CA ASP A 27 15.46 0.37 0.03
C ASP A 27 15.47 0.85 1.49
N THR A 28 16.54 1.49 1.90
CA THR A 28 16.69 1.98 3.28
C THR A 28 16.05 3.36 3.43
N VAL A 29 15.34 3.57 4.53
CA VAL A 29 14.87 4.89 4.92
C VAL A 29 16.05 5.68 5.49
N VAL A 30 16.34 6.86 4.89
CA VAL A 30 17.46 7.71 5.28
C VAL A 30 16.98 9.12 5.62
N ALA A 31 17.56 9.70 6.68
CA ALA A 31 17.26 11.07 7.07
C ALA A 31 17.68 12.07 5.96
N GLY A 32 16.89 13.13 5.79
CA GLY A 32 17.20 14.19 4.84
C GLY A 32 16.73 13.94 3.40
N ARG A 33 16.14 12.77 3.08
CA ARG A 33 15.43 12.60 1.82
C ARG A 33 14.16 13.46 1.83
N GLU A 34 13.99 14.24 0.79
CA GLU A 34 12.76 15.02 0.59
C GLU A 34 11.63 14.14 0.07
N ILE A 35 10.44 14.26 0.65
CA ILE A 35 9.20 13.75 0.06
C ILE A 35 8.76 14.72 -1.04
N ARG A 36 8.55 14.21 -2.24
CA ARG A 36 8.21 14.99 -3.44
C ARG A 36 6.84 14.62 -3.98
N PHE A 37 6.08 15.63 -4.33
CA PHE A 37 4.76 15.44 -4.92
C PHE A 37 4.76 15.87 -6.40
N PRO A 38 4.08 15.11 -7.28
CA PRO A 38 3.16 14.00 -6.98
C PRO A 38 3.83 12.63 -6.74
N GLU A 39 5.10 12.46 -7.02
CA GLU A 39 5.81 11.16 -7.12
C GLU A 39 5.60 10.28 -5.89
N ASP A 40 5.76 10.84 -4.69
CA ASP A 40 5.64 10.12 -3.43
C ASP A 40 4.19 9.95 -2.95
N ARG A 41 3.19 10.24 -3.80
CA ARG A 41 1.79 9.82 -3.56
C ARG A 41 1.54 8.38 -3.95
N GLY A 42 2.35 7.84 -4.84
CA GLY A 42 2.24 6.47 -5.34
C GLY A 42 2.98 5.45 -4.51
N ALA A 43 2.99 4.21 -5.00
CA ALA A 43 3.66 3.10 -4.34
C ALA A 43 5.19 3.19 -4.42
N HIS A 44 5.86 2.70 -3.37
CA HIS A 44 7.31 2.61 -3.22
C HIS A 44 7.75 1.13 -3.18
N PRO A 45 7.73 0.42 -4.33
CA PRO A 45 7.92 -1.04 -4.37
C PRO A 45 9.30 -1.51 -3.91
N GLY A 46 10.29 -0.62 -3.80
CA GLY A 46 11.59 -0.91 -3.25
C GLY A 46 11.57 -1.13 -1.72
N HIS A 47 10.64 -0.52 -1.01
CA HIS A 47 10.48 -0.67 0.42
C HIS A 47 9.69 -1.94 0.78
N ARG A 48 9.90 -2.43 2.01
CA ARG A 48 9.32 -3.67 2.50
C ARG A 48 7.83 -3.57 2.76
N ILE A 49 7.39 -2.50 3.44
CA ILE A 49 6.01 -2.26 3.84
C ILE A 49 5.59 -0.83 3.51
N GLU A 50 4.33 -0.67 3.18
CA GLU A 50 3.71 0.61 2.85
C GLU A 50 2.22 0.53 3.11
N TRP A 51 1.60 1.65 3.52
CA TRP A 51 0.15 1.71 3.67
C TRP A 51 -0.41 3.09 3.38
N TRP A 52 -1.62 3.07 2.88
CA TRP A 52 -2.52 4.21 2.74
C TRP A 52 -3.68 3.99 3.69
N TYR A 53 -3.78 4.79 4.70
CA TYR A 53 -4.79 4.70 5.75
C TYR A 53 -5.69 5.92 5.71
N VAL A 54 -7.00 5.73 5.54
CA VAL A 54 -7.99 6.80 5.59
C VAL A 54 -8.97 6.51 6.70
N THR A 55 -9.14 7.45 7.60
CA THR A 55 -10.12 7.37 8.69
C THR A 55 -10.86 8.69 8.86
N GLY A 56 -12.05 8.64 9.42
CA GLY A 56 -12.82 9.85 9.65
C GLY A 56 -14.18 9.61 10.26
N HIS A 57 -14.92 10.69 10.36
CA HIS A 57 -16.31 10.67 10.78
C HIS A 57 -17.21 11.27 9.72
N LEU A 58 -18.42 10.75 9.65
CA LEU A 58 -19.43 11.09 8.67
C LEU A 58 -20.71 11.51 9.38
N GLU A 59 -21.37 12.49 8.83
CA GLU A 59 -22.71 12.93 9.22
C GLU A 59 -23.72 12.40 8.21
N THR A 60 -24.82 11.86 8.67
CA THR A 60 -25.93 11.35 7.87
C THR A 60 -27.26 11.88 8.41
N SER A 61 -28.33 11.68 7.65
CA SER A 61 -29.70 11.94 8.13
C SER A 61 -30.12 11.06 9.32
N GLU A 62 -29.38 9.99 9.60
CA GLU A 62 -29.68 9.01 10.64
C GLU A 62 -28.69 9.05 11.82
N GLY A 63 -27.74 9.99 11.81
CA GLY A 63 -26.73 10.15 12.86
C GLY A 63 -25.30 10.08 12.34
N ALA A 64 -24.36 10.10 13.25
CA ALA A 64 -22.92 10.06 12.95
C ALA A 64 -22.42 8.62 12.75
N LEU A 65 -21.49 8.45 11.80
CA LEU A 65 -20.77 7.22 11.53
C LEU A 65 -19.27 7.48 11.66
N GLY A 66 -18.52 6.47 12.07
CA GLY A 66 -17.07 6.41 11.88
C GLY A 66 -16.75 5.50 10.70
N PHE A 67 -15.62 5.73 10.05
CA PHE A 67 -15.14 4.83 9.01
C PHE A 67 -13.61 4.72 9.01
N GLN A 68 -13.14 3.63 8.43
CA GLN A 68 -11.72 3.39 8.18
C GLN A 68 -11.58 2.56 6.89
N VAL A 69 -10.61 2.93 6.06
CA VAL A 69 -10.16 2.17 4.89
C VAL A 69 -8.65 2.17 4.89
N THR A 70 -8.04 1.01 4.81
CA THR A 70 -6.58 0.88 4.73
C THR A 70 -6.19 -0.10 3.65
N PHE A 71 -5.20 0.28 2.86
CA PHE A 71 -4.51 -0.62 1.94
C PHE A 71 -3.07 -0.74 2.40
N PHE A 72 -2.57 -1.96 2.47
CA PHE A 72 -1.20 -2.30 2.85
C PHE A 72 -0.54 -3.04 1.71
N ARG A 73 0.66 -2.63 1.35
CA ARG A 73 1.55 -3.35 0.43
C ARG A 73 2.70 -3.94 1.23
N LEU A 74 2.98 -5.21 1.00
CA LEU A 74 4.11 -5.90 1.58
C LEU A 74 4.93 -6.57 0.48
N ARG A 75 6.26 -6.35 0.49
CA ARG A 75 7.22 -7.01 -0.39
C ARG A 75 7.87 -8.16 0.35
N TYR A 76 7.82 -9.36 -0.25
CA TYR A 76 8.41 -10.58 0.27
C TYR A 76 9.68 -10.93 -0.48
N ARG A 77 10.83 -10.63 0.10
CA ARG A 77 12.13 -10.87 -0.51
C ARG A 77 12.43 -12.34 -0.72
N GLU A 78 12.01 -13.18 0.20
CA GLU A 78 12.16 -14.64 0.12
C GLU A 78 11.41 -15.24 -1.07
N ALA A 79 10.29 -14.63 -1.45
CA ALA A 79 9.51 -15.03 -2.62
C ALA A 79 10.13 -14.57 -3.95
N GLU A 80 11.04 -13.61 -3.95
CA GLU A 80 11.71 -13.11 -5.15
C GLU A 80 12.72 -14.11 -5.71
N ALA A 81 13.36 -14.90 -4.85
CA ALA A 81 14.25 -15.99 -5.25
C ALA A 81 13.52 -17.18 -5.87
N ASN A 82 12.20 -17.26 -5.73
CA ASN A 82 11.40 -18.33 -6.30
C ASN A 82 11.17 -18.07 -7.81
N PRO A 83 11.57 -18.99 -8.70
CA PRO A 83 11.42 -18.81 -10.14
C PRO A 83 9.98 -18.90 -10.63
N SER A 84 9.05 -19.32 -9.80
CA SER A 84 7.64 -19.44 -10.16
C SER A 84 7.04 -18.07 -10.47
N ARG A 85 6.35 -17.94 -11.62
CA ARG A 85 5.52 -16.78 -11.95
C ARG A 85 4.38 -16.55 -10.95
N PHE A 86 4.05 -17.55 -10.15
CA PHE A 86 2.99 -17.49 -9.13
C PHE A 86 3.51 -17.10 -7.74
N SER A 87 4.83 -16.92 -7.62
CA SER A 87 5.43 -16.47 -6.36
C SER A 87 4.84 -15.12 -5.92
N PRO A 88 4.36 -15.00 -4.67
CA PRO A 88 3.75 -13.77 -4.16
C PRO A 88 4.82 -12.75 -3.74
N ARG A 89 5.60 -12.24 -4.70
CA ARG A 89 6.69 -11.29 -4.46
C ARG A 89 6.21 -10.03 -3.76
N GLN A 90 5.01 -9.60 -4.08
CA GLN A 90 4.32 -8.52 -3.38
C GLN A 90 2.87 -8.94 -3.10
N ILE A 91 2.40 -8.59 -1.92
CA ILE A 91 1.04 -8.83 -1.46
C ILE A 91 0.41 -7.48 -1.15
N LEU A 92 -0.83 -7.33 -1.58
CA LEU A 92 -1.71 -6.27 -1.16
C LEU A 92 -2.76 -6.85 -0.22
N PHE A 93 -3.01 -6.19 0.91
CA PHE A 93 -4.15 -6.48 1.75
C PHE A 93 -4.84 -5.19 2.16
N ALA A 94 -6.13 -5.27 2.39
CA ALA A 94 -6.94 -4.11 2.70
C ALA A 94 -7.94 -4.43 3.80
N HIS A 95 -8.20 -3.43 4.63
CA HIS A 95 -9.25 -3.44 5.64
C HIS A 95 -10.21 -2.28 5.40
N ALA A 96 -11.50 -2.54 5.58
CA ALA A 96 -12.51 -1.48 5.58
C ALA A 96 -13.50 -1.73 6.71
N ALA A 97 -13.93 -0.65 7.35
CA ALA A 97 -14.87 -0.73 8.45
C ALA A 97 -15.78 0.51 8.53
N VAL A 98 -17.01 0.29 8.98
CA VAL A 98 -17.97 1.32 9.36
C VAL A 98 -18.38 1.09 10.82
N ALA A 99 -18.22 2.12 11.64
CA ALA A 99 -18.71 2.17 13.00
C ALA A 99 -20.04 2.94 13.01
N ASP A 100 -21.13 2.22 13.22
CA ASP A 100 -22.44 2.77 13.43
C ASP A 100 -22.89 2.44 14.87
N PRO A 101 -23.05 3.43 15.75
CA PRO A 101 -23.48 3.18 17.13
C PRO A 101 -24.79 2.40 17.26
N ARG A 102 -25.66 2.49 16.26
CA ARG A 102 -26.96 1.79 16.26
C ARG A 102 -26.81 0.28 16.07
N LEU A 103 -25.73 -0.17 15.43
CA LEU A 103 -25.48 -1.60 15.22
C LEU A 103 -24.91 -2.30 16.44
N GLY A 104 -24.35 -1.56 17.40
CA GLY A 104 -23.67 -2.13 18.59
C GLY A 104 -22.44 -2.98 18.25
N ARG A 105 -21.99 -2.99 17.00
CA ARG A 105 -20.82 -3.71 16.52
C ARG A 105 -20.21 -2.99 15.33
N LEU A 106 -18.93 -3.25 15.07
CA LEU A 106 -18.24 -2.79 13.90
C LEU A 106 -18.65 -3.65 12.67
N ALA A 107 -19.12 -3.02 11.60
CA ALA A 107 -19.25 -3.67 10.30
C ALA A 107 -17.91 -3.56 9.57
N HIS A 108 -17.26 -4.67 9.27
CA HIS A 108 -15.92 -4.68 8.67
C HIS A 108 -15.72 -5.87 7.74
N ASP A 109 -14.76 -5.73 6.83
CA ASP A 109 -14.31 -6.79 5.95
C ASP A 109 -12.82 -6.57 5.61
N GLN A 110 -12.19 -7.59 5.03
CA GLN A 110 -10.80 -7.56 4.62
C GLN A 110 -10.58 -8.30 3.30
N ARG A 111 -9.55 -7.87 2.58
CA ARG A 111 -9.10 -8.50 1.33
C ARG A 111 -7.61 -8.77 1.43
N ILE A 112 -7.16 -9.87 0.82
CA ILE A 112 -5.73 -10.18 0.67
C ILE A 112 -5.49 -10.89 -0.64
N ALA A 113 -4.53 -10.41 -1.42
CA ALA A 113 -4.11 -11.07 -2.65
C ALA A 113 -2.67 -10.69 -3.01
N ARG A 114 -2.00 -11.53 -3.82
CA ARG A 114 -0.75 -11.15 -4.48
C ARG A 114 -1.02 -10.05 -5.52
N ILE A 115 -0.07 -9.16 -5.73
CA ILE A 115 -0.17 -8.18 -6.80
C ILE A 115 -0.17 -8.89 -8.14
N LEU A 116 -1.22 -8.66 -8.92
CA LEU A 116 -1.46 -9.21 -10.25
C LEU A 116 -2.29 -8.22 -11.07
N PRO A 117 -1.65 -7.24 -11.73
CA PRO A 117 -2.35 -6.26 -12.54
C PRO A 117 -3.20 -6.91 -13.66
N PRO A 118 -4.35 -6.33 -14.01
CA PRO A 118 -4.93 -5.11 -13.46
C PRO A 118 -5.86 -5.32 -12.25
N LEU A 119 -6.06 -6.56 -11.78
CA LEU A 119 -7.04 -6.89 -10.72
C LEU A 119 -6.57 -6.48 -9.33
N VAL A 120 -5.28 -6.69 -9.06
CA VAL A 120 -4.63 -6.31 -7.80
C VAL A 120 -3.37 -5.53 -8.17
N ASP A 121 -3.36 -4.24 -7.85
CA ASP A 121 -2.31 -3.35 -8.34
C ASP A 121 -2.06 -2.16 -7.41
N THR A 122 -0.84 -1.63 -7.47
CA THR A 122 -0.44 -0.37 -6.85
C THR A 122 0.41 0.42 -7.84
N ARG A 123 0.01 1.65 -8.12
CA ARG A 123 0.70 2.51 -9.07
C ARG A 123 1.81 3.32 -8.40
N THR A 124 2.97 3.42 -9.06
CA THR A 124 4.02 4.38 -8.68
C THR A 124 3.66 5.78 -9.17
N GLY A 125 4.11 6.82 -8.46
CA GLY A 125 3.97 8.23 -8.87
C GLY A 125 2.60 8.86 -8.63
N GLU A 126 1.58 8.07 -8.33
CA GLU A 126 0.24 8.57 -7.97
C GLU A 126 -0.52 7.54 -7.14
N THR A 127 -1.38 7.99 -6.23
CA THR A 127 -2.23 7.08 -5.45
C THR A 127 -3.25 6.40 -6.38
N ASP A 128 -3.01 5.15 -6.68
CA ASP A 128 -3.96 4.25 -7.34
C ASP A 128 -3.69 2.84 -6.82
N VAL A 129 -4.46 2.44 -5.82
CA VAL A 129 -4.35 1.15 -5.14
C VAL A 129 -5.65 0.39 -5.33
N ARG A 130 -5.54 -0.87 -5.72
CA ARG A 130 -6.71 -1.69 -6.05
C ARG A 130 -6.53 -3.14 -5.63
N ILE A 131 -7.59 -3.72 -5.08
CA ILE A 131 -7.72 -5.15 -4.84
C ILE A 131 -9.15 -5.57 -5.17
N ASP A 132 -9.32 -6.26 -6.29
CA ASP A 132 -10.61 -6.61 -6.89
C ASP A 132 -11.50 -5.37 -7.13
N ASP A 133 -12.63 -5.29 -6.45
CA ASP A 133 -13.59 -4.19 -6.48
C ASP A 133 -13.29 -3.05 -5.48
N TRP A 134 -12.31 -3.25 -4.60
CA TRP A 134 -11.87 -2.22 -3.65
C TRP A 134 -10.80 -1.34 -4.25
N SER A 135 -10.89 -0.03 -4.01
CA SER A 135 -9.88 0.91 -4.51
C SER A 135 -9.76 2.16 -3.64
N LEU A 136 -8.56 2.73 -3.65
CA LEU A 136 -8.28 4.11 -3.24
C LEU A 136 -7.47 4.76 -4.36
N ARG A 137 -8.01 5.83 -4.96
CA ARG A 137 -7.36 6.52 -6.07
C ARG A 137 -7.39 8.02 -5.87
N ARG A 138 -6.35 8.68 -6.34
CA ARG A 138 -6.34 10.13 -6.52
C ARG A 138 -6.85 10.46 -7.93
N ASP A 139 -7.73 11.45 -8.02
CA ASP A 139 -8.29 11.99 -9.26
C ASP A 139 -8.23 13.52 -9.19
N GLY A 140 -7.32 14.10 -9.97
CA GLY A 140 -6.97 15.49 -9.83
C GLY A 140 -6.38 15.78 -8.43
N GLU A 141 -7.00 16.69 -7.69
CA GLU A 141 -6.57 17.02 -6.32
C GLU A 141 -7.31 16.22 -5.23
N SER A 142 -8.33 15.47 -5.60
CA SER A 142 -9.18 14.73 -4.66
C SER A 142 -8.85 13.24 -4.67
N TYR A 143 -9.22 12.56 -3.59
CA TYR A 143 -9.16 11.11 -3.52
C TYR A 143 -10.56 10.52 -3.58
N ARG A 144 -10.64 9.28 -4.02
CA ARG A 144 -11.88 8.50 -4.02
C ARG A 144 -11.60 7.08 -3.57
N THR A 145 -12.43 6.58 -2.66
CA THR A 145 -12.44 5.17 -2.28
C THR A 145 -13.75 4.51 -2.65
N ARG A 146 -13.67 3.25 -3.04
CA ARG A 146 -14.82 2.38 -3.20
C ARG A 146 -14.48 1.05 -2.55
N VAL A 147 -15.27 0.66 -1.56
CA VAL A 147 -15.12 -0.59 -0.81
C VAL A 147 -16.48 -1.13 -0.41
N SER A 148 -16.60 -2.45 -0.30
CA SER A 148 -17.84 -3.11 0.12
C SER A 148 -17.52 -4.40 0.88
N GLY A 149 -18.34 -4.74 1.86
CA GLY A 149 -18.22 -5.95 2.66
C GLY A 149 -19.58 -6.46 3.12
N ASP A 150 -19.54 -7.43 4.03
CA ASP A 150 -20.78 -7.96 4.60
C ASP A 150 -21.51 -6.88 5.42
N GLY A 151 -22.68 -6.47 4.91
CA GLY A 151 -23.56 -5.49 5.54
C GLY A 151 -23.13 -4.03 5.42
N PHE A 152 -22.12 -3.69 4.60
CA PHE A 152 -21.77 -2.30 4.33
C PHE A 152 -21.17 -2.08 2.93
N ALA A 153 -21.26 -0.84 2.45
CA ALA A 153 -20.50 -0.36 1.30
C ALA A 153 -20.21 1.15 1.44
N MET A 154 -19.10 1.60 0.90
CA MET A 154 -18.70 3.01 0.88
C MET A 154 -18.24 3.41 -0.53
N ASP A 155 -18.75 4.53 -1.02
CA ASP A 155 -18.23 5.26 -2.19
C ASP A 155 -18.05 6.71 -1.76
N LEU A 156 -16.81 7.06 -1.38
CA LEU A 156 -16.47 8.33 -0.75
C LEU A 156 -15.43 9.09 -1.56
N ALA A 157 -15.63 10.40 -1.64
CA ALA A 157 -14.66 11.35 -2.16
C ALA A 157 -14.08 12.18 -1.01
N PHE A 158 -12.76 12.45 -1.09
CA PHE A 158 -12.01 13.22 -0.11
C PHE A 158 -11.33 14.40 -0.80
N ALA A 159 -11.72 15.61 -0.44
CA ALA A 159 -11.12 16.82 -0.97
C ALA A 159 -10.18 17.42 0.08
N PRO A 160 -8.85 17.51 -0.19
CA PRO A 160 -7.92 18.19 0.68
C PRO A 160 -8.38 19.64 0.96
N THR A 161 -8.25 20.05 2.20
CA THR A 161 -8.60 21.41 2.65
C THR A 161 -7.41 22.15 3.24
N GLN A 162 -6.30 21.45 3.41
CA GLN A 162 -5.06 21.98 3.99
C GLN A 162 -3.86 21.41 3.24
N PRO A 163 -2.70 22.05 3.37
CA PRO A 163 -1.45 21.49 2.85
C PRO A 163 -1.12 20.12 3.47
N VAL A 164 -0.39 19.32 2.72
CA VAL A 164 0.19 18.06 3.22
C VAL A 164 1.02 18.34 4.46
N LEU A 165 0.86 17.50 5.47
CA LEU A 165 1.62 17.50 6.71
C LEU A 165 2.73 16.44 6.64
N LEU A 166 3.98 16.85 6.60
CA LEU A 166 5.13 15.96 6.69
C LEU A 166 5.36 15.58 8.15
N GLN A 167 5.28 14.30 8.47
CA GLN A 167 5.43 13.80 9.84
C GLN A 167 6.92 13.72 10.26
N GLY A 168 7.17 13.85 11.55
CA GLY A 168 8.53 13.80 12.10
C GLY A 168 9.42 14.95 11.59
N ASP A 169 10.65 14.63 11.20
CA ASP A 169 11.56 15.61 10.60
C ASP A 169 11.36 15.63 9.07
N ARG A 170 10.47 16.51 8.60
CA ARG A 170 10.14 16.72 7.17
C ARG A 170 9.82 15.42 6.44
N GLY A 171 9.04 14.53 7.09
CA GLY A 171 8.63 13.26 6.55
C GLY A 171 9.49 12.07 6.98
N PHE A 172 10.61 12.29 7.66
CA PHE A 172 11.40 11.23 8.29
C PHE A 172 10.89 10.97 9.70
N SER A 173 10.18 9.87 9.91
CA SER A 173 9.53 9.52 11.18
C SER A 173 10.25 8.35 11.85
N ARG A 174 10.94 8.62 12.96
CA ARG A 174 11.65 7.57 13.73
C ARG A 174 10.67 6.70 14.49
N LYS A 175 10.89 5.39 14.42
CA LYS A 175 10.05 4.35 15.06
C LYS A 175 10.83 3.54 16.10
N GLY A 176 12.13 3.72 16.17
CA GLY A 176 12.98 2.95 17.10
C GLY A 176 14.34 3.61 17.34
N PRO A 177 15.21 2.92 18.10
CA PRO A 177 16.51 3.47 18.51
C PRO A 177 17.54 3.54 17.39
N THR A 178 17.46 2.67 16.39
CA THR A 178 18.41 2.64 15.28
C THR A 178 17.97 3.60 14.16
N PRO A 179 18.91 4.15 13.36
CA PRO A 179 18.58 5.05 12.26
C PRO A 179 17.63 4.43 11.23
N GLU A 180 17.75 3.12 10.97
CA GLU A 180 16.96 2.37 10.00
C GLU A 180 15.51 2.13 10.49
N ALA A 181 15.30 2.15 11.80
CA ALA A 181 13.98 2.04 12.41
C ALA A 181 13.18 3.36 12.25
N ALA A 182 12.87 3.67 11.02
CA ALA A 182 12.19 4.88 10.59
C ALA A 182 11.30 4.59 9.38
N SER A 183 10.42 5.52 9.08
CA SER A 183 9.58 5.52 7.89
C SER A 183 9.62 6.88 7.22
N TYR A 184 9.29 6.93 5.93
CA TYR A 184 8.81 8.14 5.29
C TYR A 184 7.32 8.22 5.50
N TYR A 185 6.82 9.39 5.92
CA TYR A 185 5.47 9.52 6.38
C TYR A 185 4.93 10.93 6.14
N TYR A 186 3.79 11.01 5.45
CA TYR A 186 3.02 12.24 5.35
C TYR A 186 1.53 11.97 5.58
N SER A 187 0.80 13.03 5.88
CA SER A 187 -0.64 13.02 6.09
C SER A 187 -1.34 14.09 5.24
N GLU A 188 -2.56 13.81 4.86
CA GLU A 188 -3.52 14.79 4.33
C GLU A 188 -4.59 15.05 5.41
N PRO A 189 -4.43 16.12 6.20
CA PRO A 189 -5.30 16.39 7.33
C PRO A 189 -6.62 17.06 6.90
N GLN A 190 -7.66 16.86 7.69
CA GLN A 190 -8.93 17.60 7.59
C GLN A 190 -9.57 17.58 6.19
N MET A 191 -9.44 16.49 5.44
CA MET A 191 -10.08 16.37 4.13
C MET A 191 -11.61 16.43 4.27
N ARG A 192 -12.25 17.21 3.43
CA ARG A 192 -13.71 17.21 3.33
C ARG A 192 -14.19 15.93 2.67
N VAL A 193 -15.12 15.23 3.31
CA VAL A 193 -15.72 14.00 2.80
C VAL A 193 -17.11 14.28 2.23
N SER A 194 -17.40 13.62 1.11
CA SER A 194 -18.76 13.52 0.56
C SER A 194 -18.91 12.16 -0.13
N GLY A 195 -20.13 11.70 -0.29
CA GLY A 195 -20.40 10.45 -0.97
C GLY A 195 -21.57 9.70 -0.39
N ARG A 196 -21.48 8.37 -0.42
CA ARG A 196 -22.55 7.49 -0.01
C ARG A 196 -22.01 6.31 0.79
N VAL A 197 -22.73 5.96 1.85
CA VAL A 197 -22.51 4.77 2.67
C VAL A 197 -23.78 3.94 2.69
N VAL A 198 -23.64 2.64 2.53
CA VAL A 198 -24.70 1.66 2.82
C VAL A 198 -24.31 0.99 4.13
N VAL A 199 -25.15 1.10 5.13
CA VAL A 199 -25.07 0.37 6.40
C VAL A 199 -26.51 0.17 6.87
N GLY A 200 -27.05 -1.02 6.60
CA GLY A 200 -28.49 -1.27 6.75
C GLY A 200 -29.21 -1.28 5.40
N PRO A 201 -30.57 -1.09 5.38
CA PRO A 201 -31.39 -1.36 4.20
C PRO A 201 -31.31 -0.28 3.09
N LYS A 202 -30.83 0.91 3.40
CA LYS A 202 -30.84 2.04 2.47
C LYS A 202 -29.49 2.75 2.42
N PRO A 203 -29.08 3.22 1.23
CA PRO A 203 -27.91 4.07 1.11
C PRO A 203 -28.17 5.44 1.78
N LEU A 204 -27.15 5.95 2.46
CA LEU A 204 -27.15 7.26 3.12
C LEU A 204 -26.17 8.18 2.40
N ASP A 205 -26.62 9.35 1.98
CA ASP A 205 -25.72 10.41 1.56
C ASP A 205 -24.98 10.95 2.79
N VAL A 206 -23.68 11.17 2.64
CA VAL A 206 -22.82 11.54 3.76
C VAL A 206 -21.98 12.78 3.46
N LYS A 207 -21.67 13.52 4.51
CA LYS A 207 -20.64 14.55 4.57
C LYS A 207 -19.80 14.30 5.80
N GLY A 208 -18.57 14.83 5.82
CA GLY A 208 -17.74 14.64 7.00
C GLY A 208 -16.32 15.15 6.82
N VAL A 209 -15.46 14.66 7.69
CA VAL A 209 -14.04 14.99 7.70
C VAL A 209 -13.23 13.70 7.80
N ALA A 210 -12.12 13.65 7.06
CA ALA A 210 -11.21 12.53 7.06
C ALA A 210 -9.76 12.98 7.23
N TRP A 211 -8.95 12.02 7.59
CA TRP A 211 -7.49 12.08 7.64
C TRP A 211 -6.94 10.95 6.80
N LEU A 212 -5.95 11.22 5.97
CA LEU A 212 -5.20 10.20 5.24
C LEU A 212 -3.77 10.19 5.74
N ASP A 213 -3.25 8.99 6.00
CA ASP A 213 -1.83 8.72 6.24
C ASP A 213 -1.27 7.88 5.10
N HIS A 214 -0.11 8.27 4.60
CA HIS A 214 0.68 7.46 3.71
C HIS A 214 2.08 7.30 4.29
N GLU A 215 2.46 6.06 4.52
CA GLU A 215 3.71 5.74 5.19
C GLU A 215 4.36 4.52 4.56
N TRP A 216 5.70 4.56 4.39
CA TRP A 216 6.46 3.42 3.87
C TRP A 216 7.80 3.27 4.58
N SER A 217 8.22 2.01 4.74
CA SER A 217 9.42 1.62 5.48
C SER A 217 9.97 0.29 4.99
N SER A 218 11.21 0.01 5.32
CA SER A 218 11.82 -1.30 5.15
C SER A 218 12.01 -2.06 6.45
N GLU A 219 11.86 -1.38 7.58
CA GLU A 219 11.81 -1.99 8.88
C GLU A 219 10.36 -2.21 9.34
N LEU A 220 10.12 -3.37 9.93
CA LEU A 220 8.90 -3.65 10.68
C LEU A 220 9.03 -3.10 12.10
N LEU A 221 8.16 -3.54 13.00
CA LEU A 221 8.28 -3.19 14.42
C LEU A 221 9.63 -3.63 14.96
N VAL A 222 10.28 -2.75 15.72
CA VAL A 222 11.54 -3.08 16.40
C VAL A 222 11.33 -4.20 17.41
N SER A 223 12.39 -4.99 17.67
CA SER A 223 12.34 -6.04 18.68
C SER A 223 11.93 -5.47 20.03
N GLY A 224 10.96 -6.12 20.67
CA GLY A 224 10.41 -5.69 21.96
C GLY A 224 9.25 -4.70 21.88
N ALA A 225 8.85 -4.24 20.69
CA ALA A 225 7.62 -3.46 20.53
C ALA A 225 6.40 -4.34 20.87
N VAL A 226 5.51 -3.81 21.70
CA VAL A 226 4.29 -4.50 22.15
C VAL A 226 3.02 -3.96 21.48
N GLY A 227 3.15 -3.01 20.60
CA GLY A 227 2.06 -2.38 19.86
C GLY A 227 2.56 -1.24 18.97
N TRP A 228 1.62 -0.73 18.25
CA TRP A 228 1.77 0.39 17.34
C TRP A 228 0.68 1.41 17.63
#